data_5fa262df105a43c177278b179ef2b393
#
_entry.id   5fa262df105a43c177278b179ef2b393
#
_cell.length_a   1.000
_cell.length_b   1.000
_cell.length_c   1.000
_cell.angle_alpha   90.00
_cell.angle_beta   90.00
_cell.angle_gamma   90.00
#
_symmetry.space_group_name_H-M   'P 1'
#
loop_
_entity.id
_entity.type
_entity.pdbx_description
1 polymer ?
#
loop_
_entity_poly.entity_id
_entity_poly.type
_entity_poly.pdbx_seq_one_letter_code
_entity_poly.pdbx_strand_id
1 'polypeptide(L)'
;ALIPTFAASVDADGVVVNLYDAGTAKLTLRNGKTVVLTIETIFPSDGKILITVDPESSARFAFKARIPAWCRESTVKVNGKAVKMDTGKDGYAAIKRKWTKGDKVELNFKLEPRVIVGDHKNAGKVAFMYGPLVLAADEALLGTEGMLVNEVNIGNPDLTALAITPEPASDKVKHWPHARVFHINALSRGATNEIRLIPFADAGSLGEQYRVWLPLYSCRSGNVMVEGDWSWSRGEYPNGSINDEDVHSFIVSRFGQSAPEDWFAVTLGSPRTISRVLYAHGKTFPDGGWFDASAGKPRIQIQTSKGGSWEDAGELKDYPATTATNACNLREGDMFTCLLSNPVKVFGVRVVGKPAGGINPKQAYSSCSELQAFAK
;
A
#
# COMPACT_ATOMS: atom_id res chain seq x y z
N ALA A 1 -4.65 30.77 5.25
CA ALA A 1 -4.82 29.41 5.80
C ALA A 1 -5.72 29.47 7.03
N LEU A 2 -6.86 28.75 7.04
CA LEU A 2 -7.82 28.76 8.16
C LEU A 2 -7.53 27.69 9.23
N ILE A 3 -6.65 26.70 8.92
CA ILE A 3 -6.40 25.54 9.79
C ILE A 3 -5.95 25.93 11.21
N PRO A 4 -5.04 26.90 11.43
CA PRO A 4 -4.62 27.29 12.78
C PRO A 4 -5.77 27.82 13.65
N THR A 5 -6.81 28.42 13.04
CA THR A 5 -7.96 28.97 13.80
C THR A 5 -8.82 27.88 14.44
N PHE A 6 -8.68 26.63 13.98
CA PHE A 6 -9.38 25.46 14.54
C PHE A 6 -8.53 24.68 15.54
N ALA A 7 -7.26 25.07 15.78
CA ALA A 7 -6.39 24.35 16.70
C ALA A 7 -6.95 24.31 18.12
N ALA A 8 -7.56 25.39 18.57
CA ALA A 8 -8.25 25.46 19.84
C ALA A 8 -9.57 26.24 19.70
N SER A 9 -10.55 25.88 20.50
CA SER A 9 -11.88 26.48 20.52
C SER A 9 -12.47 26.49 21.93
N VAL A 10 -13.68 27.03 22.08
CA VAL A 10 -14.45 27.06 23.32
C VAL A 10 -15.81 26.41 23.08
N ASP A 11 -16.25 25.61 24.02
CA ASP A 11 -17.61 25.07 24.07
C ASP A 11 -18.38 25.51 25.31
N ALA A 12 -19.50 24.84 25.61
CA ALA A 12 -20.31 25.16 26.78
C ALA A 12 -19.59 24.94 28.11
N ASP A 13 -18.65 24.00 28.17
CA ASP A 13 -18.00 23.54 29.38
C ASP A 13 -16.62 24.17 29.59
N GLY A 14 -15.96 24.66 28.54
CA GLY A 14 -14.61 25.24 28.68
C GLY A 14 -13.83 25.32 27.38
N VAL A 15 -12.53 24.99 27.43
CA VAL A 15 -11.62 25.05 26.31
C VAL A 15 -11.47 23.66 25.65
N VAL A 16 -11.30 23.66 24.34
CA VAL A 16 -11.15 22.45 23.52
C VAL A 16 -9.90 22.59 22.66
N VAL A 17 -8.98 21.62 22.74
CA VAL A 17 -7.80 21.52 21.90
C VAL A 17 -8.06 20.43 20.83
N ASN A 18 -8.10 20.84 19.57
CA ASN A 18 -8.44 20.00 18.42
C ASN A 18 -7.21 19.53 17.66
N LEU A 19 -6.20 20.39 17.53
CA LEU A 19 -4.95 20.13 16.81
C LEU A 19 -3.77 20.45 17.71
N TYR A 20 -2.69 19.72 17.54
CA TYR A 20 -1.48 19.85 18.33
C TYR A 20 -0.36 20.43 17.46
N ASP A 21 -0.30 21.74 17.43
CA ASP A 21 0.76 22.49 16.78
C ASP A 21 1.33 23.50 17.78
N ALA A 22 2.63 23.75 17.69
CA ALA A 22 3.29 24.70 18.60
C ALA A 22 2.76 26.12 18.36
N GLY A 23 2.36 26.79 19.46
CA GLY A 23 1.81 28.13 19.33
C GLY A 23 0.99 28.56 20.54
N THR A 24 0.31 29.69 20.42
CA THR A 24 -0.50 30.28 21.48
C THR A 24 -1.92 30.59 20.99
N ALA A 25 -2.92 30.16 21.77
CA ALA A 25 -4.32 30.44 21.51
C ALA A 25 -4.92 31.25 22.65
N LYS A 26 -5.52 32.42 22.34
CA LYS A 26 -6.28 33.23 23.28
C LYS A 26 -7.76 32.97 23.09
N LEU A 27 -8.41 32.46 24.12
CA LEU A 27 -9.80 32.00 24.08
C LEU A 27 -10.64 32.76 25.12
N THR A 28 -11.89 33.07 24.78
CA THR A 28 -12.82 33.68 25.70
C THR A 28 -13.92 32.69 26.09
N LEU A 29 -13.96 32.30 27.34
CA LEU A 29 -14.99 31.41 27.90
C LEU A 29 -16.38 32.08 27.84
N ARG A 30 -17.45 31.31 27.94
CA ARG A 30 -18.83 31.84 27.94
C ARG A 30 -19.14 32.82 29.05
N ASN A 31 -18.41 32.75 30.16
CA ASN A 31 -18.54 33.70 31.28
C ASN A 31 -17.71 34.98 31.10
N GLY A 32 -17.17 35.23 29.91
CA GLY A 32 -16.38 36.39 29.55
C GLY A 32 -14.91 36.35 29.97
N LYS A 33 -14.47 35.34 30.75
CA LYS A 33 -13.06 35.23 31.18
C LYS A 33 -12.17 34.75 30.07
N THR A 34 -10.99 35.33 29.97
CA THR A 34 -9.96 34.92 29.00
C THR A 34 -9.10 33.79 29.53
N VAL A 35 -8.76 32.85 28.69
CA VAL A 35 -7.77 31.78 28.92
C VAL A 35 -6.77 31.80 27.75
N VAL A 36 -5.49 31.80 28.07
CA VAL A 36 -4.41 31.63 27.09
C VAL A 36 -3.89 30.20 27.20
N LEU A 37 -3.81 29.51 26.10
CA LEU A 37 -3.16 28.21 25.99
C LEU A 37 -1.86 28.38 25.20
N THR A 38 -0.74 27.94 25.77
CA THR A 38 0.54 27.87 25.07
C THR A 38 0.88 26.40 24.85
N ILE A 39 1.03 25.97 23.59
CA ILE A 39 1.33 24.58 23.17
C ILE A 39 2.78 24.51 22.75
N GLU A 40 3.53 23.65 23.41
CA GLU A 40 4.93 23.35 23.11
C GLU A 40 5.02 21.87 22.67
N THR A 41 5.44 21.65 21.44
CA THR A 41 5.52 20.31 20.86
C THR A 41 6.34 20.31 19.58
N ILE A 42 6.86 19.14 19.21
CA ILE A 42 7.37 18.81 17.88
C ILE A 42 6.47 17.75 17.21
N PHE A 43 5.23 17.62 17.69
CA PHE A 43 4.25 16.71 17.07
C PHE A 43 4.07 17.09 15.58
N PRO A 44 4.00 16.14 14.66
CA PRO A 44 3.86 14.69 14.84
C PRO A 44 5.19 13.90 14.89
N SER A 45 6.34 14.54 14.95
CA SER A 45 7.63 13.86 15.04
C SER A 45 7.86 13.17 16.39
N ASP A 46 7.28 13.70 17.46
CA ASP A 46 7.21 13.10 18.79
C ASP A 46 5.77 13.18 19.30
N GLY A 47 5.35 12.23 20.11
CA GLY A 47 4.01 12.19 20.68
C GLY A 47 3.83 13.08 21.90
N LYS A 48 4.87 13.80 22.37
CA LYS A 48 4.82 14.65 23.55
C LYS A 48 4.28 16.03 23.24
N ILE A 49 3.32 16.47 24.02
CA ILE A 49 2.68 17.77 23.90
C ILE A 49 2.57 18.36 25.31
N LEU A 50 3.12 19.55 25.50
CA LEU A 50 2.99 20.32 26.73
C LEU A 50 2.09 21.51 26.47
N ILE A 51 1.03 21.67 27.29
CA ILE A 51 0.09 22.77 27.17
C ILE A 51 0.06 23.54 28.50
N THR A 52 0.51 24.79 28.49
CA THR A 52 0.37 25.69 29.60
C THR A 52 -1.00 26.37 29.55
N VAL A 53 -1.73 26.32 30.65
CA VAL A 53 -3.08 26.87 30.80
C VAL A 53 -3.00 28.12 31.66
N ASP A 54 -3.23 29.29 31.07
CA ASP A 54 -3.14 30.59 31.71
C ASP A 54 -4.52 31.30 31.72
N PRO A 55 -5.41 31.00 32.68
CA PRO A 55 -6.61 31.78 32.85
C PRO A 55 -6.29 33.18 33.46
N GLU A 56 -6.99 34.19 32.97
CA GLU A 56 -6.88 35.56 33.46
C GLU A 56 -7.07 35.67 35.01
N SER A 57 -7.96 34.85 35.52
CA SER A 57 -8.14 34.60 36.96
C SER A 57 -8.51 33.16 37.18
N SER A 58 -8.18 32.62 38.38
CA SER A 58 -8.55 31.23 38.71
C SER A 58 -10.01 30.94 38.38
N ALA A 59 -10.28 29.94 37.61
CA ALA A 59 -11.63 29.59 37.14
C ALA A 59 -11.84 28.09 37.04
N ARG A 60 -13.07 27.63 37.25
CA ARG A 60 -13.46 26.25 37.07
C ARG A 60 -14.04 26.07 35.66
N PHE A 61 -13.41 25.23 34.85
CA PHE A 61 -13.88 24.86 33.54
C PHE A 61 -13.33 23.48 33.10
N ALA A 62 -13.86 22.94 32.03
CA ALA A 62 -13.34 21.71 31.40
C ALA A 62 -12.20 22.08 30.44
N PHE A 63 -11.09 21.38 30.52
CA PHE A 63 -10.08 21.31 29.48
C PHE A 63 -10.34 20.03 28.71
N LYS A 64 -10.63 20.13 27.41
CA LYS A 64 -10.88 19.00 26.51
C LYS A 64 -9.75 18.88 25.53
N ALA A 65 -9.18 17.68 25.42
CA ALA A 65 -8.11 17.36 24.47
C ALA A 65 -8.57 16.24 23.53
N ARG A 66 -8.43 16.44 22.22
CA ARG A 66 -8.77 15.40 21.24
C ARG A 66 -7.77 14.25 21.34
N ILE A 67 -8.27 13.03 21.50
CA ILE A 67 -7.47 11.82 21.42
C ILE A 67 -7.67 11.25 20.01
N PRO A 68 -6.63 11.26 19.16
CA PRO A 68 -6.75 10.78 17.78
C PRO A 68 -7.13 9.29 17.74
N ALA A 69 -8.04 8.91 16.84
CA ALA A 69 -8.52 7.53 16.72
C ALA A 69 -7.42 6.49 16.40
N TRP A 70 -6.31 6.93 15.78
CA TRP A 70 -5.16 6.06 15.53
C TRP A 70 -4.34 5.77 16.79
N CYS A 71 -4.43 6.62 17.84
CA CYS A 71 -3.64 6.49 19.07
C CYS A 71 -4.30 5.49 20.02
N ARG A 72 -3.71 4.31 20.13
CA ARG A 72 -4.22 3.24 21.01
C ARG A 72 -3.86 3.46 22.47
N GLU A 73 -2.72 4.09 22.73
CA GLU A 73 -2.23 4.37 24.08
C GLU A 73 -1.87 5.84 24.20
N SER A 74 -2.53 6.51 25.15
CA SER A 74 -2.23 7.89 25.49
C SER A 74 -2.15 8.08 26.99
N THR A 75 -1.31 8.99 27.45
CA THR A 75 -1.23 9.38 28.84
C THR A 75 -1.42 10.87 29.01
N VAL A 76 -2.02 11.27 30.12
CA VAL A 76 -2.17 12.67 30.51
C VAL A 76 -1.67 12.87 31.91
N LYS A 77 -0.94 13.96 32.12
CA LYS A 77 -0.57 14.46 33.42
C LYS A 77 -1.03 15.91 33.56
N VAL A 78 -1.38 16.30 34.78
CA VAL A 78 -1.59 17.72 35.15
C VAL A 78 -0.63 18.05 36.26
N ASN A 79 0.23 19.03 36.02
CA ASN A 79 1.31 19.43 36.96
C ASN A 79 2.14 18.21 37.41
N GLY A 80 2.54 17.36 36.45
CA GLY A 80 3.34 16.16 36.69
C GLY A 80 2.58 14.96 37.27
N LYS A 81 1.31 15.13 37.71
CA LYS A 81 0.52 14.03 38.27
C LYS A 81 -0.37 13.40 37.22
N ALA A 82 -0.32 12.06 37.11
CA ALA A 82 -1.17 11.31 36.19
C ALA A 82 -2.66 11.54 36.48
N VAL A 83 -3.44 11.77 35.44
CA VAL A 83 -4.88 11.97 35.52
C VAL A 83 -5.55 10.85 34.70
N LYS A 84 -6.53 10.19 35.31
CA LYS A 84 -7.36 9.22 34.54
C LYS A 84 -8.18 10.01 33.53
N MET A 85 -8.03 9.66 32.27
CA MET A 85 -8.84 10.21 31.19
C MET A 85 -10.06 9.33 30.97
N ASP A 86 -11.20 9.99 30.87
CA ASP A 86 -12.39 9.39 30.31
C ASP A 86 -12.58 9.98 28.90
N THR A 87 -12.23 9.20 27.89
CA THR A 87 -12.43 9.63 26.50
C THR A 87 -13.89 9.42 26.15
N GLY A 88 -14.60 10.51 25.90
CA GLY A 88 -15.98 10.46 25.46
C GLY A 88 -16.13 9.79 24.08
N LYS A 89 -17.37 9.46 23.71
CA LYS A 89 -17.69 8.91 22.37
C LYS A 89 -17.34 9.87 21.23
N ASP A 90 -17.15 11.15 21.55
CA ASP A 90 -16.73 12.22 20.66
C ASP A 90 -15.20 12.23 20.38
N GLY A 91 -14.43 11.38 21.08
CA GLY A 91 -12.98 11.28 20.93
C GLY A 91 -12.22 12.34 21.76
N TYR A 92 -12.87 13.04 22.69
CA TYR A 92 -12.21 14.02 23.56
C TYR A 92 -12.08 13.50 24.99
N ALA A 93 -10.90 13.69 25.56
CA ALA A 93 -10.67 13.51 26.99
C ALA A 93 -10.90 14.82 27.73
N ALA A 94 -11.75 14.80 28.74
CA ALA A 94 -12.13 15.99 29.51
C ALA A 94 -11.56 15.99 30.93
N ILE A 95 -10.96 17.11 31.34
CA ILE A 95 -10.45 17.34 32.69
C ILE A 95 -11.20 18.51 33.30
N LYS A 96 -12.13 18.26 34.23
CA LYS A 96 -12.92 19.29 34.92
C LYS A 96 -12.28 19.61 36.24
N ARG A 97 -11.69 20.81 36.38
CA ARG A 97 -11.06 21.26 37.62
C ARG A 97 -11.06 22.80 37.75
N LYS A 98 -10.61 23.32 38.87
CA LYS A 98 -10.22 24.73 39.02
C LYS A 98 -8.81 24.85 38.42
N TRP A 99 -8.66 25.72 37.43
CA TRP A 99 -7.39 26.06 36.78
C TRP A 99 -6.83 27.35 37.32
N THR A 100 -5.51 27.40 37.47
CA THR A 100 -4.74 28.55 37.88
C THR A 100 -3.68 28.84 36.82
N LYS A 101 -3.22 30.10 36.80
CA LYS A 101 -2.16 30.51 35.87
C LYS A 101 -0.92 29.64 36.03
N GLY A 102 -0.38 29.14 34.91
CA GLY A 102 0.80 28.30 34.87
C GLY A 102 0.52 26.80 35.06
N ASP A 103 -0.75 26.37 35.20
CA ASP A 103 -1.08 24.95 35.23
C ASP A 103 -0.64 24.28 33.90
N LYS A 104 -0.03 23.11 34.00
CA LYS A 104 0.52 22.37 32.84
C LYS A 104 -0.24 21.08 32.60
N VAL A 105 -0.65 20.88 31.35
CA VAL A 105 -1.21 19.61 30.86
C VAL A 105 -0.18 18.97 29.93
N GLU A 106 0.28 17.79 30.29
CA GLU A 106 1.22 16.98 29.49
C GLU A 106 0.44 15.84 28.85
N LEU A 107 0.38 15.80 27.53
CA LEU A 107 -0.15 14.68 26.76
C LEU A 107 1.01 13.90 26.18
N ASN A 108 0.88 12.59 26.10
CA ASN A 108 1.82 11.75 25.37
C ASN A 108 1.05 10.69 24.57
N PHE A 109 1.16 10.77 23.25
CA PHE A 109 0.58 9.82 22.30
C PHE A 109 1.64 8.82 21.86
N LYS A 110 1.34 7.55 22.03
CA LYS A 110 2.22 6.50 21.53
C LYS A 110 2.13 6.45 20.01
N LEU A 111 3.23 6.81 19.35
CA LEU A 111 3.33 6.71 17.89
C LEU A 111 3.68 5.26 17.52
N GLU A 112 2.82 4.61 16.78
CA GLU A 112 2.99 3.21 16.37
C GLU A 112 2.93 3.08 14.85
N PRO A 113 3.70 2.14 14.27
CA PRO A 113 3.59 1.83 12.85
C PRO A 113 2.25 1.17 12.52
N ARG A 114 1.72 1.47 11.35
CA ARG A 114 0.52 0.85 10.80
C ARG A 114 0.65 0.65 9.31
N VAL A 115 0.14 -0.47 8.81
CA VAL A 115 -0.01 -0.75 7.39
C VAL A 115 -1.48 -0.55 7.02
N ILE A 116 -1.72 0.20 5.97
CA ILE A 116 -3.06 0.43 5.40
C ILE A 116 -3.14 -0.35 4.09
N VAL A 117 -4.06 -1.28 4.04
CA VAL A 117 -4.36 -2.01 2.79
C VAL A 117 -5.27 -1.14 1.94
N GLY A 118 -4.90 -0.99 0.68
CA GLY A 118 -5.66 -0.19 -0.27
C GLY A 118 -6.95 -0.88 -0.71
N ASP A 119 -7.91 -0.05 -1.08
CA ASP A 119 -9.18 -0.44 -1.69
C ASP A 119 -9.45 0.37 -2.96
N HIS A 120 -10.51 0.06 -3.68
CA HIS A 120 -10.89 0.74 -4.92
C HIS A 120 -9.70 0.88 -5.91
N LYS A 121 -9.27 2.10 -6.21
CA LYS A 121 -8.13 2.38 -7.11
C LYS A 121 -6.76 2.01 -6.51
N ASN A 122 -6.72 1.74 -5.22
CA ASN A 122 -5.52 1.29 -4.51
C ASN A 122 -5.61 -0.17 -4.07
N ALA A 123 -6.59 -0.94 -4.57
CA ALA A 123 -6.64 -2.38 -4.35
C ALA A 123 -5.31 -3.01 -4.83
N GLY A 124 -4.78 -3.98 -4.03
CA GLY A 124 -3.48 -4.59 -4.30
C GLY A 124 -2.26 -3.72 -3.92
N LYS A 125 -2.47 -2.62 -3.20
CA LYS A 125 -1.40 -1.75 -2.70
C LYS A 125 -1.50 -1.60 -1.19
N VAL A 126 -0.39 -1.20 -0.59
CA VAL A 126 -0.32 -0.83 0.83
C VAL A 126 0.31 0.54 0.98
N ALA A 127 -0.11 1.25 2.02
CA ALA A 127 0.55 2.46 2.49
C ALA A 127 1.02 2.28 3.92
N PHE A 128 2.10 2.93 4.26
CA PHE A 128 2.69 2.87 5.58
C PHE A 128 2.41 4.15 6.35
N MET A 129 2.13 4.01 7.64
CA MET A 129 1.93 5.13 8.53
C MET A 129 2.73 4.94 9.82
N TYR A 130 3.14 6.04 10.43
CA TYR A 130 3.71 6.06 11.78
C TYR A 130 2.99 7.13 12.60
N GLY A 131 2.17 6.71 13.55
CA GLY A 131 1.20 7.61 14.18
C GLY A 131 0.31 8.29 13.12
N PRO A 132 0.28 9.63 13.04
CA PRO A 132 -0.48 10.37 12.02
C PRO A 132 0.28 10.53 10.69
N LEU A 133 1.60 10.24 10.68
CA LEU A 133 2.42 10.44 9.49
C LEU A 133 2.10 9.39 8.43
N VAL A 134 1.75 9.84 7.23
CA VAL A 134 1.77 9.01 6.03
C VAL A 134 3.20 8.96 5.53
N LEU A 135 3.69 7.77 5.19
CA LEU A 135 5.05 7.56 4.72
C LEU A 135 5.09 7.33 3.20
N ALA A 136 6.15 7.79 2.57
CA ALA A 136 6.41 7.60 1.14
C ALA A 136 7.81 7.04 0.92
N ALA A 137 7.95 6.18 -0.07
CA ALA A 137 9.24 5.85 -0.66
C ALA A 137 9.65 7.01 -1.59
N ASP A 138 10.88 7.49 -1.46
CA ASP A 138 11.44 8.60 -2.24
C ASP A 138 12.71 8.11 -2.93
N GLU A 139 12.83 8.33 -4.24
CA GLU A 139 13.96 7.83 -5.04
C GLU A 139 15.31 8.30 -4.50
N ALA A 140 15.37 9.52 -3.96
CA ALA A 140 16.60 10.04 -3.36
C ALA A 140 17.11 9.23 -2.16
N LEU A 141 16.26 8.36 -1.58
CA LEU A 141 16.57 7.59 -0.37
C LEU A 141 16.58 6.06 -0.57
N LEU A 142 16.30 5.57 -1.77
CA LEU A 142 16.13 4.12 -2.00
C LEU A 142 17.40 3.28 -1.75
N GLY A 143 18.56 3.93 -1.54
CA GLY A 143 19.79 3.27 -1.04
C GLY A 143 20.52 2.37 -2.04
N THR A 144 19.87 1.95 -3.11
CA THR A 144 20.46 1.19 -4.22
C THR A 144 20.61 2.12 -5.42
N GLU A 145 21.81 2.30 -5.91
CA GLU A 145 22.08 3.17 -7.06
C GLU A 145 21.26 2.76 -8.28
N GLY A 146 20.55 3.73 -8.86
CA GLY A 146 19.70 3.53 -10.03
C GLY A 146 18.40 2.74 -9.77
N MET A 147 17.98 2.55 -8.51
CA MET A 147 16.66 2.00 -8.18
C MET A 147 15.60 3.08 -8.37
N LEU A 148 14.53 2.76 -9.07
CA LEU A 148 13.37 3.63 -9.25
C LEU A 148 12.26 3.28 -8.25
N VAL A 149 11.48 4.27 -7.83
CA VAL A 149 10.37 4.06 -6.90
C VAL A 149 9.29 3.13 -7.48
N ASN A 150 9.19 3.05 -8.80
CA ASN A 150 8.27 2.15 -9.50
C ASN A 150 8.67 0.67 -9.39
N GLU A 151 9.92 0.38 -9.04
CA GLU A 151 10.43 -0.98 -8.85
C GLU A 151 10.25 -1.48 -7.41
N VAL A 152 9.81 -0.59 -6.50
CA VAL A 152 9.61 -0.94 -5.09
C VAL A 152 8.27 -1.64 -4.90
N ASN A 153 8.32 -2.84 -4.35
CA ASN A 153 7.14 -3.66 -4.06
C ASN A 153 7.22 -4.32 -2.68
N ILE A 154 6.07 -4.61 -2.09
CA ILE A 154 5.98 -5.28 -0.80
C ILE A 154 5.69 -6.74 -1.02
N GLY A 155 6.74 -7.56 -1.08
CA GLY A 155 6.66 -8.99 -1.38
C GLY A 155 6.22 -9.90 -0.21
N ASN A 156 5.85 -9.35 0.94
CA ASN A 156 5.44 -10.15 2.09
C ASN A 156 3.92 -10.12 2.27
N PRO A 157 3.21 -11.28 2.12
CA PRO A 157 1.78 -11.36 2.36
C PRO A 157 1.40 -11.22 3.83
N ASP A 158 2.33 -11.45 4.76
CA ASP A 158 2.11 -11.21 6.19
C ASP A 158 2.44 -9.76 6.54
N LEU A 159 1.44 -8.91 6.41
CA LEU A 159 1.54 -7.48 6.73
C LEU A 159 1.86 -7.22 8.21
N THR A 160 1.62 -8.20 9.10
CA THR A 160 1.92 -8.07 10.53
C THR A 160 3.41 -8.24 10.82
N ALA A 161 4.13 -8.93 9.93
CA ALA A 161 5.58 -9.13 10.00
C ALA A 161 6.38 -7.97 9.41
N LEU A 162 5.71 -6.99 8.76
CA LEU A 162 6.37 -5.80 8.21
C LEU A 162 6.75 -4.85 9.36
N ALA A 163 7.99 -4.95 9.79
CA ALA A 163 8.55 -4.02 10.77
C ALA A 163 8.86 -2.69 10.09
N ILE A 164 8.19 -1.62 10.54
CA ILE A 164 8.54 -0.24 10.19
C ILE A 164 9.39 0.29 11.32
N THR A 165 10.67 0.50 11.05
CA THR A 165 11.63 0.89 12.09
C THR A 165 12.08 2.34 11.88
N PRO A 166 11.94 3.23 12.87
CA PRO A 166 12.51 4.56 12.77
C PRO A 166 14.03 4.49 12.75
N GLU A 167 14.65 5.17 11.80
CA GLU A 167 16.10 5.29 11.71
C GLU A 167 16.57 6.46 12.59
N PRO A 168 17.68 6.32 13.35
CA PRO A 168 18.30 7.46 14.01
C PRO A 168 18.70 8.53 12.98
N ALA A 169 18.63 9.79 13.36
CA ALA A 169 19.10 10.89 12.52
C ALA A 169 20.55 10.62 12.08
N SER A 170 20.77 10.48 10.79
CA SER A 170 22.07 10.21 10.21
C SER A 170 22.48 11.29 9.23
N ASP A 171 23.79 11.39 8.94
CA ASP A 171 24.31 12.32 7.94
C ASP A 171 23.75 12.10 6.53
N LYS A 172 23.21 10.91 6.26
CA LYS A 172 22.58 10.56 4.97
C LYS A 172 21.25 11.29 4.71
N VAL A 173 20.64 11.83 5.77
CA VAL A 173 19.36 12.54 5.72
C VAL A 173 19.51 14.04 6.02
N LYS A 174 20.69 14.60 5.76
CA LYS A 174 20.98 16.03 5.99
C LYS A 174 20.01 17.00 5.31
N HIS A 175 19.40 16.58 4.21
CA HIS A 175 18.46 17.39 3.46
C HIS A 175 17.08 17.50 4.15
N TRP A 176 16.81 16.64 5.14
CA TRP A 176 15.58 16.64 5.93
C TRP A 176 15.90 16.76 7.42
N PRO A 177 16.37 17.91 7.91
CA PRO A 177 16.91 18.05 9.27
C PRO A 177 15.89 17.76 10.38
N HIS A 178 14.60 17.74 10.07
CA HIS A 178 13.50 17.40 10.98
C HIS A 178 12.71 16.15 10.55
N ALA A 179 13.02 15.58 9.41
CA ALA A 179 12.35 14.40 8.89
C ALA A 179 12.81 13.15 9.64
N ARG A 180 11.87 12.39 10.13
CA ARG A 180 12.14 11.02 10.55
C ARG A 180 12.22 10.15 9.31
N VAL A 181 13.29 9.36 9.23
CA VAL A 181 13.43 8.31 8.22
C VAL A 181 13.04 6.99 8.86
N PHE A 182 12.33 6.19 8.12
CA PHE A 182 11.90 4.85 8.50
C PHE A 182 12.43 3.87 7.48
N HIS A 183 12.65 2.63 7.87
CA HIS A 183 12.97 1.58 6.91
C HIS A 183 12.02 0.40 7.01
N ILE A 184 11.83 -0.23 5.87
CA ILE A 184 11.11 -1.49 5.69
C ILE A 184 11.95 -2.39 4.79
N ASN A 185 11.74 -3.70 4.91
CA ASN A 185 12.25 -4.64 3.92
C ASN A 185 11.22 -4.83 2.82
N ALA A 186 11.58 -4.50 1.60
CA ALA A 186 10.72 -4.62 0.43
C ALA A 186 11.41 -5.41 -0.69
N LEU A 187 10.61 -6.07 -1.50
CA LEU A 187 11.10 -6.74 -2.70
C LEU A 187 11.34 -5.70 -3.79
N SER A 188 12.48 -5.78 -4.46
CA SER A 188 12.77 -5.01 -5.66
C SER A 188 13.77 -5.75 -6.52
N ARG A 189 13.58 -5.77 -7.83
CA ARG A 189 14.43 -6.49 -8.81
C ARG A 189 14.70 -7.95 -8.42
N GLY A 190 13.68 -8.61 -7.83
CA GLY A 190 13.78 -10.03 -7.40
C GLY A 190 14.59 -10.26 -6.12
N ALA A 191 15.03 -9.23 -5.42
CA ALA A 191 15.76 -9.32 -4.16
C ALA A 191 15.06 -8.52 -3.06
N THR A 192 15.21 -8.96 -1.80
CA THR A 192 14.77 -8.17 -0.64
C THR A 192 15.79 -7.08 -0.36
N ASN A 193 15.35 -5.84 -0.41
CA ASN A 193 16.14 -4.66 -0.15
C ASN A 193 15.57 -3.88 1.02
N GLU A 194 16.43 -3.20 1.76
CA GLU A 194 16.01 -2.21 2.73
C GLU A 194 15.61 -0.93 2.01
N ILE A 195 14.36 -0.53 2.18
CA ILE A 195 13.80 0.68 1.57
C ILE A 195 13.58 1.72 2.66
N ARG A 196 14.04 2.92 2.40
CA ARG A 196 13.80 4.08 3.27
C ARG A 196 12.51 4.79 2.90
N LEU A 197 11.76 5.14 3.91
CA LEU A 197 10.52 5.90 3.82
C LEU A 197 10.68 7.19 4.60
N ILE A 198 10.06 8.26 4.10
CA ILE A 198 9.98 9.55 4.78
C ILE A 198 8.53 10.00 4.91
N PRO A 199 8.21 10.96 5.80
CA PRO A 199 6.90 11.57 5.80
C PRO A 199 6.53 12.11 4.41
N PHE A 200 5.32 11.82 3.97
CA PHE A 200 4.80 12.29 2.67
C PHE A 200 4.92 13.82 2.49
N ALA A 201 4.81 14.58 3.58
CA ALA A 201 4.97 16.04 3.53
C ALA A 201 6.38 16.50 3.09
N ASP A 202 7.39 15.63 3.24
CA ASP A 202 8.78 15.90 2.89
C ASP A 202 9.19 15.26 1.56
N ALA A 203 8.38 14.31 1.05
CA ALA A 203 8.67 13.56 -0.16
C ALA A 203 8.70 14.45 -1.40
N GLY A 204 9.61 14.17 -2.32
CA GLY A 204 9.84 14.94 -3.55
C GLY A 204 10.51 16.30 -3.33
N SER A 205 10.98 16.61 -2.12
CA SER A 205 11.60 17.91 -1.81
C SER A 205 12.94 18.12 -2.54
N LEU A 206 13.59 17.07 -3.00
CA LEU A 206 14.80 17.11 -3.83
C LEU A 206 14.52 17.02 -5.32
N GLY A 207 13.25 16.99 -5.75
CA GLY A 207 12.85 16.93 -7.15
C GLY A 207 12.73 15.50 -7.70
N GLU A 208 12.99 14.47 -6.91
CA GLU A 208 12.86 13.08 -7.30
C GLU A 208 11.41 12.57 -7.21
N GLN A 209 11.15 11.42 -7.84
CA GLN A 209 9.86 10.77 -7.76
C GLN A 209 9.65 10.11 -6.40
N TYR A 210 8.40 10.04 -5.97
CA TYR A 210 8.03 9.34 -4.73
C TYR A 210 6.72 8.57 -4.88
N ARG A 211 6.51 7.60 -4.00
CA ARG A 211 5.29 6.78 -3.99
C ARG A 211 4.83 6.49 -2.56
N VAL A 212 3.54 6.76 -2.30
CA VAL A 212 2.89 6.44 -1.01
C VAL A 212 2.29 5.03 -1.04
N TRP A 213 1.56 4.72 -2.10
CA TRP A 213 0.92 3.42 -2.28
C TRP A 213 1.88 2.48 -3.00
N LEU A 214 2.52 1.59 -2.25
CA LEU A 214 3.43 0.60 -2.79
C LEU A 214 2.64 -0.66 -3.16
N PRO A 215 2.89 -1.26 -4.32
CA PRO A 215 2.26 -2.51 -4.71
C PRO A 215 2.49 -3.59 -3.66
N LEU A 216 1.42 -4.28 -3.28
CA LEU A 216 1.47 -5.45 -2.44
C LEU A 216 1.50 -6.65 -3.35
N TYR A 217 2.69 -7.10 -3.67
CA TYR A 217 2.79 -8.36 -4.36
C TYR A 217 2.57 -9.50 -3.39
N SER A 218 1.62 -10.32 -3.71
CA SER A 218 1.67 -11.71 -3.28
C SER A 218 2.77 -12.46 -4.06
N CYS A 219 3.85 -11.79 -4.41
CA CYS A 219 5.03 -12.43 -4.96
C CYS A 219 5.52 -13.41 -3.93
N ARG A 220 5.05 -14.59 -4.13
CA ARG A 220 5.60 -15.76 -3.50
C ARG A 220 7.06 -15.73 -3.88
N SER A 221 7.92 -15.47 -2.90
CA SER A 221 9.37 -15.53 -3.07
C SER A 221 9.72 -16.73 -3.95
N GLY A 222 10.44 -16.51 -5.04
CA GLY A 222 10.81 -17.58 -5.96
C GLY A 222 10.24 -17.50 -7.38
N ASN A 223 9.55 -16.39 -7.77
CA ASN A 223 9.26 -16.16 -9.18
C ASN A 223 10.58 -16.11 -9.95
N VAL A 224 10.71 -16.99 -10.94
CA VAL A 224 11.94 -17.08 -11.76
C VAL A 224 11.81 -16.35 -13.10
N MET A 225 10.64 -15.80 -13.40
CA MET A 225 10.45 -14.86 -14.52
C MET A 225 10.76 -13.46 -14.02
N VAL A 226 11.49 -12.67 -14.80
CA VAL A 226 11.89 -11.32 -14.45
C VAL A 226 11.55 -10.36 -15.57
N GLU A 227 11.42 -9.09 -15.21
CA GLU A 227 11.38 -8.02 -16.20
C GLU A 227 12.60 -8.14 -17.13
N GLY A 228 12.37 -8.12 -18.43
CA GLY A 228 13.41 -8.37 -19.45
C GLY A 228 13.37 -9.76 -20.08
N ASP A 229 12.63 -10.72 -19.51
CA ASP A 229 12.18 -11.89 -20.28
C ASP A 229 11.09 -11.42 -21.26
N TRP A 230 11.08 -12.04 -22.46
CA TRP A 230 10.21 -11.56 -23.54
C TRP A 230 8.79 -12.06 -23.34
N SER A 231 7.83 -11.16 -23.17
CA SER A 231 6.41 -11.47 -23.11
C SER A 231 5.72 -11.32 -24.46
N TRP A 232 4.77 -12.22 -24.75
CA TRP A 232 4.07 -12.31 -26.03
C TRP A 232 2.59 -12.65 -25.79
N SER A 233 1.75 -12.22 -26.71
CA SER A 233 0.36 -12.69 -26.81
C SER A 233 -0.02 -13.01 -28.23
N ARG A 234 -1.15 -13.71 -28.42
CA ARG A 234 -1.70 -13.88 -29.77
C ARG A 234 -2.05 -12.51 -30.34
N GLY A 235 -1.41 -12.12 -31.42
CA GLY A 235 -1.79 -10.92 -32.15
C GLY A 235 -0.76 -9.83 -32.26
N GLU A 236 0.46 -10.09 -31.88
CA GLU A 236 1.61 -9.20 -32.09
C GLU A 236 1.80 -8.12 -31.04
N TYR A 237 2.94 -7.94 -30.65
CA TYR A 237 3.73 -6.99 -29.88
C TYR A 237 4.18 -7.55 -28.53
N PRO A 238 5.47 -7.46 -28.28
CA PRO A 238 6.00 -7.57 -26.93
C PRO A 238 5.51 -6.34 -26.16
N ASN A 239 4.35 -6.46 -25.55
CA ASN A 239 3.89 -5.49 -24.56
C ASN A 239 4.40 -5.98 -23.22
N GLY A 240 5.59 -5.57 -22.81
CA GLY A 240 6.35 -6.03 -21.68
C GLY A 240 5.70 -5.99 -20.31
N SER A 241 4.47 -6.47 -20.13
CA SER A 241 3.70 -6.25 -18.93
C SER A 241 2.92 -7.45 -18.40
N ILE A 242 3.24 -8.68 -18.80
CA ILE A 242 2.67 -9.87 -18.12
C ILE A 242 3.67 -10.59 -17.21
N ASN A 243 4.83 -10.01 -17.00
CA ASN A 243 5.89 -10.45 -16.10
C ASN A 243 6.62 -9.28 -15.45
N ASP A 244 5.89 -8.16 -15.30
CA ASP A 244 6.36 -6.94 -14.67
C ASP A 244 5.98 -6.86 -13.18
N GLU A 245 5.32 -7.94 -12.71
CA GLU A 245 4.85 -8.06 -11.34
C GLU A 245 3.75 -7.04 -10.96
N ASP A 246 3.11 -6.36 -11.91
CA ASP A 246 1.97 -5.48 -11.69
C ASP A 246 0.64 -6.14 -12.12
N VAL A 247 -0.07 -6.74 -11.18
CA VAL A 247 -1.39 -7.35 -11.42
C VAL A 247 -2.48 -6.36 -11.83
N HIS A 248 -2.19 -5.06 -11.80
CA HIS A 248 -3.11 -4.00 -12.24
C HIS A 248 -2.79 -3.51 -13.66
N SER A 249 -1.63 -3.86 -14.21
CA SER A 249 -1.38 -3.79 -15.63
C SER A 249 -1.96 -5.04 -16.31
N PHE A 250 -2.41 -4.95 -17.52
CA PHE A 250 -2.86 -6.13 -18.27
C PHE A 250 -2.72 -5.90 -19.76
N ILE A 251 -2.58 -7.00 -20.47
CA ILE A 251 -2.69 -7.03 -21.92
C ILE A 251 -3.91 -7.85 -22.34
N VAL A 252 -4.47 -7.51 -23.48
CA VAL A 252 -5.49 -8.31 -24.16
C VAL A 252 -4.88 -8.99 -25.36
N SER A 253 -5.31 -10.21 -25.66
CA SER A 253 -5.02 -10.82 -26.95
C SER A 253 -5.73 -10.06 -28.05
N ARG A 254 -5.25 -10.19 -29.30
CA ARG A 254 -5.80 -9.41 -30.42
C ARG A 254 -7.31 -9.60 -30.55
N PHE A 255 -8.04 -8.52 -30.50
CA PHE A 255 -9.46 -8.47 -30.84
C PHE A 255 -9.65 -8.32 -32.37
N GLY A 256 -10.85 -8.61 -32.87
CA GLY A 256 -11.23 -8.46 -34.28
C GLY A 256 -11.06 -9.72 -35.13
N GLN A 257 -10.50 -10.79 -34.61
CA GLN A 257 -10.50 -12.13 -35.24
C GLN A 257 -10.65 -13.19 -34.14
N SER A 258 -11.72 -13.97 -34.20
CA SER A 258 -11.88 -15.14 -33.35
C SER A 258 -10.83 -16.19 -33.73
N ALA A 259 -10.21 -16.78 -32.71
CA ALA A 259 -9.30 -17.92 -32.89
C ALA A 259 -9.78 -19.08 -32.00
N PRO A 260 -9.43 -20.34 -32.37
CA PRO A 260 -9.77 -21.49 -31.52
C PRO A 260 -9.16 -21.40 -30.14
N GLU A 261 -7.96 -20.83 -30.04
CA GLU A 261 -7.21 -20.63 -28.79
C GLU A 261 -6.52 -19.28 -28.75
N ASP A 262 -6.52 -18.70 -27.57
CA ASP A 262 -5.68 -17.58 -27.18
C ASP A 262 -4.56 -18.03 -26.26
N TRP A 263 -3.50 -17.24 -26.22
CA TRP A 263 -2.37 -17.53 -25.37
C TRP A 263 -1.59 -16.26 -24.98
N PHE A 264 -0.96 -16.35 -23.82
CA PHE A 264 0.02 -15.39 -23.32
C PHE A 264 1.27 -16.16 -22.91
N ALA A 265 2.43 -15.70 -23.34
CA ALA A 265 3.69 -16.44 -23.19
C ALA A 265 4.80 -15.53 -22.65
N VAL A 266 5.69 -16.10 -21.86
CA VAL A 266 6.98 -15.52 -21.52
C VAL A 266 8.08 -16.46 -21.96
N THR A 267 9.03 -15.96 -22.77
CA THR A 267 10.23 -16.69 -23.19
C THR A 267 11.45 -16.18 -22.43
N LEU A 268 12.25 -17.11 -21.93
CA LEU A 268 13.36 -16.84 -21.04
C LEU A 268 14.67 -16.71 -21.81
N GLY A 269 15.47 -15.71 -21.45
CA GLY A 269 16.80 -15.50 -22.01
C GLY A 269 17.77 -16.65 -21.70
N SER A 270 17.59 -17.31 -20.55
CA SER A 270 18.30 -18.54 -20.13
C SER A 270 17.32 -19.52 -19.48
N PRO A 271 17.58 -20.84 -19.58
CA PRO A 271 16.64 -21.84 -19.06
C PRO A 271 16.58 -21.81 -17.53
N ARG A 272 15.38 -21.98 -16.97
CA ARG A 272 15.13 -22.03 -15.54
C ARG A 272 14.34 -23.27 -15.15
N THR A 273 14.60 -23.83 -13.99
CA THR A 273 13.85 -24.96 -13.46
C THR A 273 12.63 -24.45 -12.71
N ILE A 274 11.44 -24.94 -13.07
CA ILE A 274 10.17 -24.55 -12.48
C ILE A 274 9.38 -25.77 -12.00
N SER A 275 8.54 -25.58 -10.98
CA SER A 275 7.60 -26.59 -10.48
C SER A 275 6.16 -26.10 -10.43
N ARG A 276 5.94 -24.82 -10.62
CA ARG A 276 4.62 -24.18 -10.57
C ARG A 276 4.56 -22.97 -11.48
N VAL A 277 3.38 -22.76 -12.06
CA VAL A 277 3.06 -21.58 -12.86
C VAL A 277 1.82 -20.89 -12.27
N LEU A 278 1.81 -19.56 -12.26
CA LEU A 278 0.69 -18.73 -11.86
C LEU A 278 0.27 -17.87 -13.05
N TYR A 279 -1.02 -17.84 -13.30
CA TYR A 279 -1.67 -16.92 -14.21
C TYR A 279 -2.55 -15.98 -13.41
N ALA A 280 -2.42 -14.69 -13.61
CA ALA A 280 -3.32 -13.67 -13.09
C ALA A 280 -4.22 -13.16 -14.23
N HIS A 281 -5.53 -13.18 -13.99
CA HIS A 281 -6.51 -12.67 -14.92
C HIS A 281 -6.36 -11.16 -15.09
N GLY A 282 -6.43 -10.66 -16.32
CA GLY A 282 -6.42 -9.24 -16.62
C GLY A 282 -7.77 -8.60 -16.32
N LYS A 283 -8.49 -8.21 -17.36
CA LYS A 283 -9.75 -7.51 -17.21
C LYS A 283 -10.88 -8.17 -18.01
N THR A 284 -12.04 -8.23 -17.39
CA THR A 284 -13.29 -8.67 -18.01
C THR A 284 -14.01 -7.47 -18.64
N PHE A 285 -14.43 -7.62 -19.90
CA PHE A 285 -15.19 -6.62 -20.66
C PHE A 285 -16.53 -7.24 -21.09
N PRO A 286 -17.55 -6.44 -21.44
CA PRO A 286 -18.82 -6.97 -21.92
C PRO A 286 -18.70 -7.88 -23.15
N ASP A 287 -17.69 -7.67 -23.98
CA ASP A 287 -17.43 -8.34 -25.25
C ASP A 287 -16.21 -9.31 -25.22
N GLY A 288 -15.72 -9.68 -24.04
CA GLY A 288 -14.65 -10.66 -23.90
C GLY A 288 -13.68 -10.36 -22.77
N GLY A 289 -12.44 -10.82 -22.90
CA GLY A 289 -11.37 -10.58 -21.94
C GLY A 289 -11.06 -11.78 -21.04
N TRP A 290 -11.74 -12.92 -21.18
CA TRP A 290 -11.50 -14.11 -20.36
C TRP A 290 -11.40 -15.38 -21.21
N PHE A 291 -10.98 -16.49 -20.61
CA PHE A 291 -11.03 -17.80 -21.24
C PHE A 291 -12.38 -18.47 -21.00
N ASP A 292 -12.96 -19.06 -22.03
CA ASP A 292 -14.15 -19.91 -21.99
C ASP A 292 -13.74 -21.33 -21.55
N ALA A 293 -14.11 -21.72 -20.35
CA ALA A 293 -13.79 -23.03 -19.78
C ALA A 293 -14.86 -24.11 -20.06
N SER A 294 -15.86 -23.84 -20.90
CA SER A 294 -16.95 -24.80 -21.17
C SER A 294 -16.50 -26.09 -21.85
N ALA A 295 -15.37 -26.06 -22.57
CA ALA A 295 -14.78 -27.21 -23.24
C ALA A 295 -13.47 -27.68 -22.61
N GLY A 296 -13.07 -27.11 -21.45
CA GLY A 296 -11.84 -27.40 -20.74
C GLY A 296 -11.26 -26.12 -20.14
N LYS A 297 -10.59 -26.24 -18.99
CA LYS A 297 -9.93 -25.12 -18.33
C LYS A 297 -8.74 -24.63 -19.15
N PRO A 298 -8.31 -23.39 -18.97
CA PRO A 298 -7.04 -22.92 -19.51
C PRO A 298 -5.89 -23.82 -19.00
N ARG A 299 -4.95 -24.10 -19.86
CA ARG A 299 -3.82 -24.96 -19.57
C ARG A 299 -2.50 -24.21 -19.68
N ILE A 300 -1.50 -24.73 -19.01
CA ILE A 300 -0.12 -24.25 -19.08
C ILE A 300 0.62 -25.13 -20.07
N GLN A 301 1.38 -24.49 -20.94
CA GLN A 301 2.34 -25.14 -21.83
C GLN A 301 3.74 -24.60 -21.59
N ILE A 302 4.74 -25.43 -21.83
CA ILE A 302 6.16 -25.13 -21.60
C ILE A 302 6.98 -25.42 -22.84
N GLN A 303 8.12 -24.74 -22.98
CA GLN A 303 9.17 -25.07 -23.93
C GLN A 303 10.38 -25.63 -23.20
N THR A 304 10.76 -26.86 -23.46
CA THR A 304 11.92 -27.53 -22.83
C THR A 304 13.22 -27.32 -23.63
N SER A 305 13.14 -26.74 -24.83
CA SER A 305 14.28 -26.30 -25.62
C SER A 305 14.04 -24.89 -26.19
N LYS A 306 15.11 -24.16 -26.46
CA LYS A 306 15.02 -22.78 -26.99
C LYS A 306 14.39 -22.78 -28.37
N GLY A 307 13.24 -22.13 -28.54
CA GLY A 307 12.47 -22.10 -29.78
C GLY A 307 11.83 -23.44 -30.18
N GLY A 308 11.76 -24.40 -29.26
CA GLY A 308 11.13 -25.69 -29.46
C GLY A 308 9.61 -25.65 -29.47
N SER A 309 8.99 -26.82 -29.58
CA SER A 309 7.53 -26.98 -29.51
C SER A 309 7.01 -26.64 -28.09
N TRP A 310 5.76 -26.24 -28.05
CA TRP A 310 5.01 -26.08 -26.79
C TRP A 310 4.38 -27.43 -26.41
N GLU A 311 4.59 -27.85 -25.17
CA GLU A 311 4.12 -29.10 -24.60
C GLU A 311 3.17 -28.82 -23.44
N ASP A 312 2.05 -29.52 -23.33
CA ASP A 312 1.10 -29.37 -22.23
C ASP A 312 1.75 -29.82 -20.91
N ALA A 313 1.64 -28.97 -19.88
CA ALA A 313 2.21 -29.18 -18.55
C ALA A 313 1.17 -29.33 -17.46
N GLY A 314 -0.09 -28.96 -17.72
CA GLY A 314 -1.21 -29.09 -16.80
C GLY A 314 -2.25 -27.98 -16.97
N GLU A 315 -3.35 -28.09 -16.23
CA GLU A 315 -4.45 -27.11 -16.24
C GLU A 315 -4.36 -26.14 -15.05
N LEU A 316 -4.95 -24.96 -15.21
CA LEU A 316 -5.11 -24.00 -14.12
C LEU A 316 -6.08 -24.55 -13.06
N LYS A 317 -5.57 -24.77 -11.84
CA LYS A 317 -6.37 -25.20 -10.72
C LYS A 317 -7.34 -24.08 -10.31
N ASP A 318 -8.56 -24.47 -9.97
CA ASP A 318 -9.61 -23.58 -9.45
C ASP A 318 -10.03 -22.45 -10.41
N TYR A 319 -9.64 -22.51 -11.70
CA TYR A 319 -10.19 -21.61 -12.70
C TYR A 319 -11.71 -21.83 -12.81
N PRO A 320 -12.54 -20.76 -12.74
CA PRO A 320 -14.00 -20.89 -12.68
C PRO A 320 -14.58 -21.49 -13.96
N ALA A 321 -15.81 -22.02 -13.85
CA ALA A 321 -16.54 -22.60 -14.98
C ALA A 321 -17.15 -21.50 -15.88
N THR A 322 -16.28 -20.66 -16.42
CA THR A 322 -16.66 -19.60 -17.36
C THR A 322 -17.22 -20.18 -18.66
N THR A 323 -18.00 -19.38 -19.35
CA THR A 323 -18.50 -19.72 -20.71
C THR A 323 -18.18 -18.61 -21.69
N ALA A 324 -18.51 -18.81 -22.97
CA ALA A 324 -18.31 -17.79 -24.00
C ALA A 324 -18.96 -16.43 -23.66
N THR A 325 -20.02 -16.41 -22.82
CA THR A 325 -20.81 -15.22 -22.50
C THR A 325 -20.88 -14.89 -21.00
N ASN A 326 -20.31 -15.74 -20.13
CA ASN A 326 -20.34 -15.54 -18.67
C ASN A 326 -18.95 -15.73 -18.08
N ALA A 327 -18.42 -14.68 -17.53
CA ALA A 327 -17.11 -14.63 -16.88
C ALA A 327 -17.12 -15.18 -15.43
N CYS A 328 -18.25 -15.60 -14.89
CA CYS A 328 -18.38 -16.18 -13.54
C CYS A 328 -17.75 -15.30 -12.42
N ASN A 329 -17.95 -13.99 -12.49
CA ASN A 329 -17.41 -13.00 -11.54
C ASN A 329 -15.89 -12.91 -11.47
N LEU A 330 -15.16 -13.31 -12.50
CA LEU A 330 -13.74 -13.06 -12.62
C LEU A 330 -13.43 -11.57 -12.44
N ARG A 331 -12.47 -11.28 -11.60
CA ARG A 331 -11.99 -9.93 -11.29
C ARG A 331 -10.57 -9.75 -11.78
N GLU A 332 -10.23 -8.51 -12.08
CA GLU A 332 -8.86 -8.10 -12.38
C GLU A 332 -7.92 -8.53 -11.24
N GLY A 333 -6.83 -9.23 -11.59
CA GLY A 333 -5.86 -9.76 -10.64
C GLY A 333 -6.20 -11.10 -9.99
N ASP A 334 -7.36 -11.73 -10.30
CA ASP A 334 -7.66 -13.09 -9.82
C ASP A 334 -6.60 -14.08 -10.28
N MET A 335 -6.05 -14.88 -9.35
CA MET A 335 -4.89 -15.72 -9.56
C MET A 335 -5.22 -17.21 -9.57
N PHE A 336 -4.69 -17.92 -10.55
CA PHE A 336 -4.86 -19.35 -10.73
C PHE A 336 -3.52 -20.03 -10.92
N THR A 337 -3.35 -21.23 -10.36
CA THR A 337 -2.07 -21.95 -10.39
C THR A 337 -2.16 -23.27 -11.12
N CYS A 338 -1.06 -23.63 -11.78
CA CYS A 338 -0.79 -24.98 -12.27
C CYS A 338 0.45 -25.51 -11.53
N LEU A 339 0.30 -26.67 -10.87
CA LEU A 339 1.42 -27.41 -10.28
C LEU A 339 1.92 -28.43 -11.31
N LEU A 340 3.21 -28.40 -11.60
CA LEU A 340 3.83 -29.38 -12.49
C LEU A 340 4.07 -30.69 -11.73
N SER A 341 3.90 -31.81 -12.40
CA SER A 341 4.10 -33.15 -11.80
C SER A 341 5.52 -33.34 -11.25
N ASN A 342 6.51 -32.75 -11.92
CA ASN A 342 7.92 -32.72 -11.51
C ASN A 342 8.53 -31.36 -11.88
N PRO A 343 9.57 -30.89 -11.15
CA PRO A 343 10.33 -29.76 -11.59
C PRO A 343 10.94 -29.99 -12.97
N VAL A 344 10.78 -29.01 -13.86
CA VAL A 344 11.23 -29.11 -15.25
C VAL A 344 12.02 -27.88 -15.66
N LYS A 345 13.06 -28.08 -16.47
CA LYS A 345 13.87 -26.99 -17.02
C LYS A 345 13.21 -26.47 -18.29
N VAL A 346 12.90 -25.17 -18.31
CA VAL A 346 12.13 -24.54 -19.39
C VAL A 346 12.85 -23.33 -19.99
N PHE A 347 12.56 -23.04 -21.24
CA PHE A 347 12.95 -21.84 -21.98
C PHE A 347 11.76 -20.92 -22.25
N GLY A 348 10.55 -21.37 -21.98
CA GLY A 348 9.33 -20.58 -22.12
C GLY A 348 8.17 -21.23 -21.40
N VAL A 349 7.22 -20.39 -21.01
CA VAL A 349 5.97 -20.77 -20.36
C VAL A 349 4.84 -20.00 -21.02
N ARG A 350 3.69 -20.63 -21.26
CA ARG A 350 2.50 -19.94 -21.72
C ARG A 350 1.23 -20.49 -21.09
N VAL A 351 0.23 -19.64 -20.91
CA VAL A 351 -1.15 -20.03 -20.66
C VAL A 351 -1.91 -20.05 -21.97
N VAL A 352 -2.73 -21.06 -22.18
CA VAL A 352 -3.51 -21.27 -23.40
C VAL A 352 -4.93 -21.64 -23.05
N GLY A 353 -5.91 -21.07 -23.76
CA GLY A 353 -7.32 -21.41 -23.58
C GLY A 353 -8.18 -20.88 -24.72
N LYS A 354 -9.42 -21.33 -24.76
CA LYS A 354 -10.40 -20.81 -25.71
C LYS A 354 -10.83 -19.40 -25.29
N PRO A 355 -10.74 -18.39 -26.17
CA PRO A 355 -11.19 -17.04 -25.81
C PRO A 355 -12.70 -16.94 -25.74
N ALA A 356 -13.22 -16.04 -24.88
CA ALA A 356 -14.63 -15.70 -24.77
C ALA A 356 -14.97 -14.45 -25.57
N GLY A 357 -16.18 -14.39 -26.13
CA GLY A 357 -16.66 -13.28 -26.96
C GLY A 357 -17.70 -12.40 -26.28
N GLY A 358 -18.16 -12.75 -25.08
CA GLY A 358 -19.15 -11.97 -24.38
C GLY A 358 -20.42 -11.75 -25.23
N ILE A 359 -20.79 -10.50 -25.42
CA ILE A 359 -21.92 -10.07 -26.27
C ILE A 359 -21.56 -10.05 -27.77
N ASN A 360 -20.29 -10.23 -28.13
CA ASN A 360 -19.83 -10.20 -29.52
C ASN A 360 -19.00 -11.45 -29.91
N PRO A 361 -19.65 -12.55 -30.32
CA PRO A 361 -18.95 -13.82 -30.61
C PRO A 361 -18.00 -13.75 -31.80
N LYS A 362 -18.06 -12.69 -32.62
CA LYS A 362 -17.13 -12.52 -33.75
C LYS A 362 -15.75 -12.02 -33.35
N GLN A 363 -15.59 -11.65 -32.10
CA GLN A 363 -14.43 -10.95 -31.59
C GLN A 363 -13.98 -11.53 -30.23
N ALA A 364 -13.86 -12.85 -30.17
CA ALA A 364 -13.44 -13.50 -28.94
C ALA A 364 -11.95 -13.22 -28.64
N TYR A 365 -11.66 -12.80 -27.39
CA TYR A 365 -10.33 -12.52 -26.89
C TYR A 365 -10.24 -12.78 -25.37
N SER A 366 -9.03 -12.90 -24.86
CA SER A 366 -8.73 -13.06 -23.45
C SER A 366 -7.78 -11.95 -22.95
N SER A 367 -7.56 -11.87 -21.65
CA SER A 367 -6.65 -10.91 -21.04
C SER A 367 -5.78 -11.58 -19.98
N CYS A 368 -4.59 -11.04 -19.75
CA CYS A 368 -3.62 -11.49 -18.78
C CYS A 368 -2.99 -10.29 -18.08
N SER A 369 -2.98 -10.28 -16.75
CA SER A 369 -2.19 -9.33 -15.96
C SER A 369 -0.79 -9.86 -15.76
N GLU A 370 -0.66 -11.11 -15.27
CA GLU A 370 0.61 -11.68 -14.90
C GLU A 370 0.71 -13.14 -15.28
N LEU A 371 1.90 -13.53 -15.74
CA LEU A 371 2.31 -14.91 -15.90
C LEU A 371 3.63 -15.12 -15.17
N GLN A 372 3.60 -15.88 -14.09
CA GLN A 372 4.74 -16.12 -13.21
C GLN A 372 5.09 -17.60 -13.15
N ALA A 373 6.36 -17.94 -12.94
CA ALA A 373 6.80 -19.31 -12.73
C ALA A 373 7.73 -19.39 -11.50
N PHE A 374 7.71 -20.55 -10.84
CA PHE A 374 8.37 -20.74 -9.54
C PHE A 374 9.16 -22.04 -9.52
N ALA A 375 10.37 -22.01 -8.92
CA ALA A 375 11.22 -23.18 -8.75
C ALA A 375 10.68 -24.17 -7.70
N LYS A 376 10.03 -23.66 -6.64
CA LYS A 376 9.35 -24.42 -5.57
C LYS A 376 8.13 -23.66 -5.07
#